data_6b3822cd31e5fdd0b37c47a202e7aeed
#
_entry.id   6b3822cd31e5fdd0b37c47a202e7aeed
#
_cell.length_a   1.000
_cell.length_b   1.000
_cell.length_c   1.000
_cell.angle_alpha   90.00
_cell.angle_beta   90.00
_cell.angle_gamma   90.00
#
_symmetry.space_group_name_H-M   'P 1'
#
loop_
_entity.id
_entity.type
_entity.pdbx_description
1 polymer ?
#
loop_
_entity_poly.entity_id
_entity_poly.type
_entity_poly.pdbx_seq_one_letter_code
_entity_poly.pdbx_strand_id
1 'polypeptide(L)'
;MASRQCCVLCLAAIAALSVASDRTFAQTSSPAPLQFEGKIPLGDVRGRIDHMAVDLPRRRLFVAELGNDTVGVVDLNERKVLRVIPGLKEPQGVGYVPSSDMLFVANAGDGSVPLFRGADYGAAGRIDLGDDADNVRVDIKSNQVFIGYGSGALAVIDIATNAKVTDIPLKAHPESFQLAQSAGRIFANVPKAREIAVIDRTASKQTASWPVGNDSNFPMALDESAGQVLVAFRSPARLGVFSMRDGGTVATVEACGDADDLFVDAKRHRVYLSCGDGDLDVFEMQGDRYRRVARIPTISGARTSLFVPEIDQFFVAARANAGEPAAVWIFRPRQ
;
A
#
# COMPACT_ATOMS: atom_id res chain seq x y z
N MET A 1 -57.53 3.99 91.31
CA MET A 1 -57.68 3.07 90.18
C MET A 1 -56.97 3.69 89.03
N ALA A 2 -56.03 3.01 88.44
CA ALA A 2 -54.87 3.48 87.70
C ALA A 2 -55.21 4.04 86.28
N SER A 3 -54.70 5.23 86.04
CA SER A 3 -54.63 5.86 84.69
C SER A 3 -53.25 5.60 84.12
N ARG A 4 -53.22 4.99 82.96
CA ARG A 4 -51.96 4.79 82.18
C ARG A 4 -51.90 5.88 81.10
N GLN A 5 -50.88 6.74 81.21
CA GLN A 5 -50.46 7.66 80.15
C GLN A 5 -49.57 6.90 79.14
N CYS A 6 -49.94 7.07 77.85
CA CYS A 6 -49.17 6.52 76.72
C CYS A 6 -48.40 7.68 76.11
N CYS A 7 -47.05 7.58 76.19
CA CYS A 7 -46.12 8.48 75.49
C CYS A 7 -46.00 8.07 74.02
N VAL A 8 -46.29 9.00 73.10
CA VAL A 8 -46.05 8.86 71.66
C VAL A 8 -44.66 9.47 71.35
N LEU A 9 -43.68 8.66 71.00
CA LEU A 9 -42.43 9.14 70.46
C LEU A 9 -42.59 9.34 68.94
N CYS A 10 -42.37 10.56 68.48
CA CYS A 10 -42.24 10.88 67.06
C CYS A 10 -40.79 10.63 66.64
N LEU A 11 -40.54 9.61 65.81
CA LEU A 11 -39.28 9.46 65.06
C LEU A 11 -39.37 10.29 63.78
N ALA A 12 -38.52 11.30 63.68
CA ALA A 12 -38.27 12.02 62.42
C ALA A 12 -37.21 11.25 61.60
N ALA A 13 -37.66 10.68 60.48
CA ALA A 13 -36.72 10.03 59.51
C ALA A 13 -36.17 11.11 58.56
N ILE A 14 -34.89 11.39 58.66
CA ILE A 14 -34.13 12.25 57.69
C ILE A 14 -33.74 11.36 56.51
N ALA A 15 -34.43 11.56 55.37
CA ALA A 15 -34.03 10.93 54.10
C ALA A 15 -32.87 11.73 53.49
N ALA A 16 -31.67 11.20 53.53
CA ALA A 16 -30.54 11.74 52.80
C ALA A 16 -30.65 11.35 51.31
N LEU A 17 -30.99 12.30 50.45
CA LEU A 17 -30.87 12.13 48.99
C LEU A 17 -29.40 12.17 48.62
N SER A 18 -28.81 11.03 48.32
CA SER A 18 -27.52 10.91 47.65
C SER A 18 -27.71 11.19 46.16
N VAL A 19 -27.32 12.39 45.71
CA VAL A 19 -27.22 12.73 44.28
C VAL A 19 -25.98 12.03 43.75
N ALA A 20 -26.18 10.88 43.10
CA ALA A 20 -25.12 10.23 42.31
C ALA A 20 -24.90 11.09 41.06
N SER A 21 -23.80 11.83 41.05
CA SER A 21 -23.34 12.52 39.83
C SER A 21 -22.76 11.47 38.86
N ASP A 22 -23.55 11.00 37.94
CA ASP A 22 -23.08 10.23 36.77
C ASP A 22 -22.16 11.15 35.95
N ARG A 23 -20.88 11.08 36.23
CA ARG A 23 -19.87 11.60 35.30
C ARG A 23 -19.80 10.66 34.10
N THR A 24 -20.59 10.91 33.10
CA THR A 24 -20.39 10.39 31.76
C THR A 24 -19.04 10.93 31.27
N PHE A 25 -18.01 10.12 31.39
CA PHE A 25 -16.75 10.36 30.65
C PHE A 25 -17.12 10.24 29.17
N ALA A 26 -17.26 11.37 28.50
CA ALA A 26 -17.28 11.39 27.05
C ALA A 26 -15.95 10.76 26.60
N GLN A 27 -16.01 9.54 26.11
CA GLN A 27 -14.91 8.90 25.41
C GLN A 27 -14.63 9.77 24.18
N THR A 28 -13.64 10.66 24.28
CA THR A 28 -13.11 11.36 23.11
C THR A 28 -12.50 10.29 22.22
N SER A 29 -13.26 9.80 21.25
CA SER A 29 -12.70 8.94 20.21
C SER A 29 -11.58 9.72 19.55
N SER A 30 -10.37 9.21 19.64
CA SER A 30 -9.23 9.78 18.90
C SER A 30 -9.63 9.91 17.43
N PRO A 31 -9.31 11.04 16.78
CA PRO A 31 -9.68 11.24 15.39
C PRO A 31 -9.09 10.08 14.54
N ALA A 32 -9.84 9.64 13.53
CA ALA A 32 -9.41 8.57 12.64
C ALA A 32 -8.02 8.88 12.06
N PRO A 33 -7.09 7.91 12.02
CA PRO A 33 -5.71 8.13 11.59
C PRO A 33 -5.59 8.55 10.13
N LEU A 34 -6.60 8.26 9.30
CA LEU A 34 -6.73 8.72 7.92
C LEU A 34 -8.06 9.45 7.78
N GLN A 35 -8.01 10.67 7.27
CA GLN A 35 -9.19 11.48 6.95
C GLN A 35 -9.52 11.30 5.47
N PHE A 36 -10.73 10.87 5.17
CA PHE A 36 -11.25 10.86 3.80
C PHE A 36 -11.44 12.30 3.29
N GLU A 37 -10.84 12.61 2.12
CA GLU A 37 -10.90 13.94 1.49
C GLU A 37 -11.79 13.99 0.24
N GLY A 38 -12.17 12.84 -0.29
CA GLY A 38 -13.04 12.75 -1.47
C GLY A 38 -12.62 11.68 -2.46
N LYS A 39 -13.28 11.69 -3.61
CA LYS A 39 -13.08 10.73 -4.71
C LYS A 39 -12.78 11.50 -5.98
N ILE A 40 -11.93 10.94 -6.85
CA ILE A 40 -11.76 11.38 -8.23
C ILE A 40 -12.33 10.29 -9.13
N PRO A 41 -13.46 10.53 -9.82
CA PRO A 41 -14.02 9.55 -10.73
C PRO A 41 -13.07 9.23 -11.89
N LEU A 42 -12.95 7.95 -12.25
CA LEU A 42 -12.12 7.49 -13.38
C LEU A 42 -12.93 7.33 -14.69
N GLY A 43 -14.22 7.66 -14.69
CA GLY A 43 -15.08 7.49 -15.85
C GLY A 43 -15.55 6.04 -16.03
N ASP A 44 -15.55 5.54 -17.27
CA ASP A 44 -16.06 4.20 -17.62
C ASP A 44 -15.06 3.08 -17.32
N VAL A 45 -14.16 3.26 -16.37
CA VAL A 45 -13.21 2.23 -15.95
C VAL A 45 -13.94 1.09 -15.26
N ARG A 46 -13.69 -0.13 -15.70
CA ARG A 46 -14.33 -1.36 -15.21
C ARG A 46 -13.28 -2.42 -14.92
N GLY A 47 -13.64 -3.38 -14.07
CA GLY A 47 -12.75 -4.48 -13.73
C GLY A 47 -11.65 -4.08 -12.75
N ARG A 48 -10.52 -4.77 -12.84
CA ARG A 48 -9.38 -4.58 -11.94
C ARG A 48 -8.66 -3.26 -12.27
N ILE A 49 -8.31 -2.54 -11.22
CA ILE A 49 -7.34 -1.43 -11.24
C ILE A 49 -6.15 -1.91 -10.44
N ASP A 50 -4.95 -1.54 -10.89
CA ASP A 50 -3.72 -1.98 -10.28
C ASP A 50 -2.86 -0.81 -9.76
N HIS A 51 -1.53 -0.92 -9.79
CA HIS A 51 -0.64 0.03 -9.13
C HIS A 51 -0.71 1.45 -9.70
N MET A 52 -0.20 2.38 -8.92
CA MET A 52 -0.18 3.80 -9.23
C MET A 52 1.22 4.37 -9.10
N ALA A 53 1.50 5.44 -9.86
CA ALA A 53 2.70 6.25 -9.71
C ALA A 53 2.36 7.74 -9.77
N VAL A 54 3.26 8.61 -9.30
CA VAL A 54 3.01 10.04 -9.23
C VAL A 54 4.14 10.85 -9.90
N ASP A 55 3.74 11.82 -10.73
CA ASP A 55 4.55 12.96 -11.14
C ASP A 55 4.27 14.11 -10.16
N LEU A 56 5.14 14.25 -9.18
CA LEU A 56 4.99 15.26 -8.12
C LEU A 56 5.04 16.69 -8.65
N PRO A 57 6.01 17.07 -9.52
CA PRO A 57 6.08 18.41 -10.07
C PRO A 57 4.80 18.86 -10.79
N ARG A 58 4.19 17.98 -11.59
CA ARG A 58 2.96 18.31 -12.32
C ARG A 58 1.69 17.93 -11.57
N ARG A 59 1.81 17.32 -10.37
CA ARG A 59 0.66 16.84 -9.59
C ARG A 59 -0.21 15.89 -10.41
N ARG A 60 0.41 14.91 -11.07
CA ARG A 60 -0.26 13.89 -11.89
C ARG A 60 -0.15 12.53 -11.24
N LEU A 61 -1.27 11.82 -11.16
CA LEU A 61 -1.31 10.42 -10.74
C LEU A 61 -1.55 9.55 -11.96
N PHE A 62 -0.72 8.54 -12.15
CA PHE A 62 -0.87 7.50 -13.16
C PHE A 62 -1.52 6.28 -12.50
N VAL A 63 -2.59 5.77 -13.11
CA VAL A 63 -3.38 4.67 -12.57
C VAL A 63 -3.42 3.54 -13.60
N ALA A 64 -2.90 2.37 -13.27
CA ALA A 64 -2.98 1.19 -14.13
C ALA A 64 -4.40 0.62 -14.10
N GLU A 65 -5.15 0.84 -15.17
CA GLU A 65 -6.53 0.38 -15.35
C GLU A 65 -6.54 -0.97 -16.07
N LEU A 66 -6.04 -2.01 -15.38
CA LEU A 66 -5.76 -3.34 -15.91
C LEU A 66 -6.93 -3.90 -16.71
N GLY A 67 -8.15 -3.85 -16.15
CA GLY A 67 -9.34 -4.39 -16.80
C GLY A 67 -9.82 -3.63 -18.04
N ASN A 68 -9.12 -2.55 -18.42
CA ASN A 68 -9.47 -1.70 -19.57
C ASN A 68 -8.31 -1.56 -20.57
N ASP A 69 -7.16 -2.20 -20.33
CA ASP A 69 -5.95 -2.04 -21.15
C ASP A 69 -5.52 -0.59 -21.32
N THR A 70 -5.64 0.21 -20.23
CA THR A 70 -5.35 1.64 -20.22
C THR A 70 -4.54 2.07 -19.00
N VAL A 71 -3.93 3.25 -19.09
CA VAL A 71 -3.45 4.00 -17.93
C VAL A 71 -4.18 5.33 -17.87
N GLY A 72 -4.88 5.59 -16.77
CA GLY A 72 -5.50 6.87 -16.48
C GLY A 72 -4.44 7.88 -15.99
N VAL A 73 -4.48 9.10 -16.54
CA VAL A 73 -3.70 10.25 -16.06
C VAL A 73 -4.63 11.19 -15.34
N VAL A 74 -4.47 11.30 -14.04
CA VAL A 74 -5.35 12.09 -13.15
C VAL A 74 -4.65 13.37 -12.73
N ASP A 75 -5.32 14.49 -12.86
CA ASP A 75 -4.89 15.78 -12.30
C ASP A 75 -5.33 15.86 -10.83
N LEU A 76 -4.36 15.90 -9.92
CA LEU A 76 -4.63 15.95 -8.50
C LEU A 76 -5.11 17.31 -7.99
N ASN A 77 -4.79 18.41 -8.72
CA ASN A 77 -5.26 19.76 -8.36
C ASN A 77 -6.72 19.95 -8.78
N GLU A 78 -7.04 19.56 -10.02
CA GLU A 78 -8.39 19.70 -10.57
C GLU A 78 -9.30 18.53 -10.22
N ARG A 79 -8.75 17.46 -9.64
CA ARG A 79 -9.45 16.23 -9.23
C ARG A 79 -10.28 15.61 -10.36
N LYS A 80 -9.64 15.46 -11.53
CA LYS A 80 -10.28 14.87 -12.72
C LYS A 80 -9.29 14.05 -13.55
N VAL A 81 -9.81 13.15 -14.37
CA VAL A 81 -9.02 12.48 -15.42
C VAL A 81 -8.67 13.51 -16.48
N LEU A 82 -7.37 13.65 -16.74
CA LEU A 82 -6.84 14.53 -17.76
C LEU A 82 -6.71 13.82 -19.10
N ARG A 83 -6.27 12.57 -19.07
CA ARG A 83 -6.01 11.75 -20.25
C ARG A 83 -6.14 10.26 -19.91
N VAL A 84 -6.45 9.48 -20.94
CA VAL A 84 -6.35 8.01 -20.90
C VAL A 84 -5.32 7.60 -21.95
N ILE A 85 -4.38 6.75 -21.60
CA ILE A 85 -3.37 6.15 -22.49
C ILE A 85 -3.87 4.75 -22.84
N PRO A 86 -4.34 4.50 -24.08
CA PRO A 86 -4.91 3.22 -24.48
C PRO A 86 -3.88 2.30 -25.13
N GLY A 87 -4.32 1.07 -25.46
CA GLY A 87 -3.57 0.12 -26.28
C GLY A 87 -2.50 -0.65 -25.51
N LEU A 88 -2.68 -0.75 -24.21
CA LEU A 88 -1.86 -1.57 -23.32
C LEU A 88 -2.34 -3.03 -23.30
N LYS A 89 -1.72 -3.88 -22.50
CA LYS A 89 -2.07 -5.30 -22.36
C LYS A 89 -2.02 -5.68 -20.88
N GLU A 90 -3.16 -5.59 -20.21
CA GLU A 90 -3.27 -5.83 -18.78
C GLU A 90 -2.18 -5.08 -17.98
N PRO A 91 -2.16 -3.71 -18.03
CA PRO A 91 -1.16 -2.93 -17.31
C PRO A 91 -1.32 -3.14 -15.81
N GLN A 92 -0.25 -3.56 -15.13
CA GLN A 92 -0.18 -3.73 -13.69
C GLN A 92 0.74 -2.68 -13.06
N GLY A 93 2.02 -2.69 -13.39
CA GLY A 93 2.99 -1.77 -12.84
C GLY A 93 3.10 -0.47 -13.60
N VAL A 94 3.22 0.63 -12.87
CA VAL A 94 3.56 1.93 -13.44
C VAL A 94 4.70 2.56 -12.64
N GLY A 95 5.64 3.22 -13.33
CA GLY A 95 6.75 3.93 -12.71
C GLY A 95 7.07 5.20 -13.48
N TYR A 96 7.15 6.34 -12.79
CA TYR A 96 7.52 7.60 -13.39
C TYR A 96 8.92 8.02 -13.00
N VAL A 97 9.73 8.39 -13.98
CA VAL A 97 11.11 8.82 -13.83
C VAL A 97 11.21 10.33 -14.11
N PRO A 98 11.27 11.18 -13.07
CA PRO A 98 11.28 12.64 -13.23
C PRO A 98 12.49 13.16 -14.00
N SER A 99 13.68 12.54 -13.86
CA SER A 99 14.92 12.99 -14.47
C SER A 99 14.93 12.89 -16.00
N SER A 100 14.22 11.91 -16.56
CA SER A 100 14.07 11.70 -18.01
C SER A 100 12.69 12.05 -18.54
N ASP A 101 11.76 12.44 -17.65
CA ASP A 101 10.36 12.70 -17.98
C ASP A 101 9.67 11.49 -18.64
N MET A 102 9.91 10.29 -18.11
CA MET A 102 9.44 9.05 -18.71
C MET A 102 8.52 8.27 -17.78
N LEU A 103 7.41 7.79 -18.33
CA LEU A 103 6.50 6.84 -17.71
C LEU A 103 6.76 5.44 -18.28
N PHE A 104 7.05 4.50 -17.41
CA PHE A 104 7.19 3.07 -17.69
C PHE A 104 5.88 2.38 -17.29
N VAL A 105 5.32 1.57 -18.17
CA VAL A 105 4.11 0.79 -17.90
C VAL A 105 4.42 -0.69 -18.11
N ALA A 106 4.32 -1.50 -17.06
CA ALA A 106 4.54 -2.93 -17.14
C ALA A 106 3.21 -3.63 -17.46
N ASN A 107 3.18 -4.39 -18.56
CA ASN A 107 2.02 -5.14 -19.03
C ASN A 107 2.15 -6.63 -18.68
N ALA A 108 1.24 -7.15 -17.87
CA ALA A 108 1.22 -8.57 -17.55
C ALA A 108 0.80 -9.43 -18.76
N GLY A 109 -0.11 -8.94 -19.60
CA GLY A 109 -0.70 -9.73 -20.68
C GLY A 109 0.28 -10.14 -21.78
N ASP A 110 1.39 -9.41 -21.97
CA ASP A 110 2.39 -9.73 -23.00
C ASP A 110 3.85 -9.50 -22.57
N GLY A 111 4.09 -9.15 -21.32
CA GLY A 111 5.44 -8.86 -20.79
C GLY A 111 6.10 -7.63 -21.39
N SER A 112 5.36 -6.80 -22.11
CA SER A 112 5.91 -5.57 -22.68
C SER A 112 5.95 -4.44 -21.65
N VAL A 113 6.90 -3.52 -21.88
CA VAL A 113 7.02 -2.29 -21.09
C VAL A 113 7.06 -1.10 -22.05
N PRO A 114 5.90 -0.62 -22.54
CA PRO A 114 5.83 0.61 -23.29
C PRO A 114 6.24 1.82 -22.43
N LEU A 115 6.89 2.78 -23.09
CA LEU A 115 7.41 4.02 -22.52
C LEU A 115 6.68 5.20 -23.11
N PHE A 116 6.31 6.16 -22.25
CA PHE A 116 5.62 7.37 -22.66
C PHE A 116 6.33 8.60 -22.11
N ARG A 117 6.37 9.69 -22.88
CA ARG A 117 6.86 10.99 -22.37
C ARG A 117 5.87 11.56 -21.36
N GLY A 118 6.34 12.07 -20.24
CA GLY A 118 5.47 12.67 -19.23
C GLY A 118 4.85 14.01 -19.67
N ALA A 119 5.47 14.71 -20.64
CA ALA A 119 5.00 15.99 -21.11
C ALA A 119 3.69 15.91 -21.91
N ASP A 120 3.56 14.93 -22.79
CA ASP A 120 2.44 14.80 -23.74
C ASP A 120 1.81 13.40 -23.77
N TYR A 121 2.38 12.46 -23.02
CA TYR A 121 2.00 11.04 -22.99
C TYR A 121 2.12 10.33 -24.35
N GLY A 122 2.95 10.87 -25.23
CA GLY A 122 3.30 10.27 -26.50
C GLY A 122 4.22 9.07 -26.32
N ALA A 123 4.06 8.03 -27.15
CA ALA A 123 4.93 6.87 -27.15
C ALA A 123 6.40 7.27 -27.36
N ALA A 124 7.30 6.72 -26.58
CA ALA A 124 8.73 7.02 -26.58
C ALA A 124 9.62 5.80 -26.78
N GLY A 125 9.05 4.61 -26.71
CA GLY A 125 9.75 3.35 -26.88
C GLY A 125 9.00 2.17 -26.27
N ARG A 126 9.62 1.00 -26.31
CA ARG A 126 9.10 -0.22 -25.73
C ARG A 126 10.27 -1.14 -25.38
N ILE A 127 10.20 -1.77 -24.23
CA ILE A 127 11.07 -2.88 -23.83
C ILE A 127 10.21 -4.15 -23.85
N ASP A 128 10.74 -5.24 -24.34
CA ASP A 128 10.04 -6.52 -24.35
C ASP A 128 10.73 -7.47 -23.38
N LEU A 129 10.02 -7.87 -22.31
CA LEU A 129 10.49 -8.80 -21.31
C LEU A 129 9.96 -10.22 -21.57
N GLY A 130 8.97 -10.36 -22.44
CA GLY A 130 8.48 -11.62 -22.95
C GLY A 130 7.29 -12.22 -22.24
N ASP A 131 7.09 -11.93 -20.94
CA ASP A 131 5.98 -12.50 -20.15
C ASP A 131 5.76 -11.69 -18.88
N ASP A 132 4.52 -11.54 -18.44
CA ASP A 132 4.03 -11.12 -17.12
C ASP A 132 4.88 -10.04 -16.43
N ALA A 133 4.95 -8.84 -17.02
CA ALA A 133 5.63 -7.70 -16.42
C ALA A 133 4.70 -7.01 -15.42
N ASP A 134 5.17 -6.85 -14.18
CA ASP A 134 4.37 -6.37 -13.08
C ASP A 134 5.06 -5.18 -12.36
N ASN A 135 5.35 -5.29 -11.10
CA ASN A 135 5.84 -4.21 -10.25
C ASN A 135 7.02 -3.44 -10.83
N VAL A 136 6.94 -2.12 -10.81
CA VAL A 136 8.00 -1.20 -11.25
C VAL A 136 8.57 -0.44 -10.06
N ARG A 137 9.89 -0.40 -9.92
CA ARG A 137 10.57 0.43 -8.91
C ARG A 137 11.66 1.27 -9.57
N VAL A 138 11.63 2.57 -9.29
CA VAL A 138 12.57 3.54 -9.86
C VAL A 138 13.64 3.88 -8.82
N ASP A 139 14.89 3.74 -9.19
CA ASP A 139 16.04 4.20 -8.42
C ASP A 139 16.82 5.26 -9.17
N ILE A 140 16.49 6.51 -8.88
CA ILE A 140 17.14 7.67 -9.52
C ILE A 140 18.63 7.76 -9.15
N LYS A 141 19.01 7.31 -7.93
CA LYS A 141 20.41 7.40 -7.48
C LYS A 141 21.33 6.50 -8.29
N SER A 142 20.89 5.29 -8.63
CA SER A 142 21.64 4.37 -9.46
C SER A 142 21.33 4.50 -10.96
N ASN A 143 20.43 5.43 -11.33
CA ASN A 143 19.96 5.61 -12.72
C ASN A 143 19.33 4.34 -13.31
N GLN A 144 18.53 3.63 -12.50
CA GLN A 144 17.95 2.34 -12.87
C GLN A 144 16.45 2.26 -12.58
N VAL A 145 15.76 1.49 -13.42
CA VAL A 145 14.39 1.00 -13.17
C VAL A 145 14.46 -0.51 -13.04
N PHE A 146 13.77 -1.04 -12.03
CA PHE A 146 13.64 -2.47 -11.80
C PHE A 146 12.20 -2.89 -12.07
N ILE A 147 12.01 -4.01 -12.78
CA ILE A 147 10.69 -4.54 -13.11
C ILE A 147 10.66 -6.03 -12.81
N GLY A 148 9.69 -6.46 -11.97
CA GLY A 148 9.41 -7.88 -11.75
C GLY A 148 8.71 -8.46 -12.98
N TYR A 149 9.11 -9.67 -13.43
CA TYR A 149 8.48 -10.24 -14.61
C TYR A 149 8.64 -11.75 -14.75
N GLY A 150 7.81 -12.30 -15.60
CA GLY A 150 7.92 -13.66 -16.12
C GLY A 150 7.84 -14.74 -15.05
N SER A 151 8.45 -15.86 -15.31
CA SER A 151 8.48 -17.00 -14.38
C SER A 151 9.45 -16.82 -13.19
N GLY A 152 10.22 -15.71 -13.16
CA GLY A 152 11.09 -15.37 -12.02
C GLY A 152 12.32 -14.57 -12.39
N ALA A 153 12.17 -13.25 -12.51
CA ALA A 153 13.29 -12.33 -12.65
C ALA A 153 12.93 -10.89 -12.26
N LEU A 154 13.95 -10.08 -11.95
CA LEU A 154 13.88 -8.64 -11.98
C LEU A 154 14.70 -8.15 -13.18
N ALA A 155 14.05 -7.49 -14.14
CA ALA A 155 14.77 -6.78 -15.21
C ALA A 155 15.37 -5.49 -14.63
N VAL A 156 16.63 -5.22 -14.96
CA VAL A 156 17.32 -3.97 -14.64
C VAL A 156 17.44 -3.15 -15.91
N ILE A 157 16.89 -1.95 -15.89
CA ILE A 157 16.81 -1.04 -17.05
C ILE A 157 17.60 0.21 -16.72
N ASP A 158 18.50 0.62 -17.60
CA ASP A 158 19.20 1.90 -17.51
C ASP A 158 18.30 3.05 -17.97
N ILE A 159 18.15 4.08 -17.13
CA ILE A 159 17.26 5.22 -17.38
C ILE A 159 17.74 6.08 -18.54
N ALA A 160 19.07 6.21 -18.73
CA ALA A 160 19.61 7.09 -19.77
C ALA A 160 19.39 6.52 -21.19
N THR A 161 19.46 5.19 -21.31
CA THR A 161 19.32 4.50 -22.61
C THR A 161 17.95 3.88 -22.81
N ASN A 162 17.13 3.77 -21.76
CA ASN A 162 15.87 3.03 -21.74
C ASN A 162 16.02 1.56 -22.20
N ALA A 163 17.18 0.96 -21.95
CA ALA A 163 17.49 -0.41 -22.36
C ALA A 163 17.65 -1.33 -21.15
N LYS A 164 17.20 -2.58 -21.31
CA LYS A 164 17.49 -3.63 -20.33
C LYS A 164 18.98 -3.95 -20.34
N VAL A 165 19.64 -3.82 -19.20
CA VAL A 165 21.09 -4.08 -19.05
C VAL A 165 21.39 -5.46 -18.50
N THR A 166 20.51 -6.01 -17.64
CA THR A 166 20.67 -7.35 -17.08
C THR A 166 19.36 -7.84 -16.47
N ASP A 167 19.35 -9.13 -16.13
CA ASP A 167 18.31 -9.76 -15.32
C ASP A 167 18.87 -10.26 -14.00
N ILE A 168 18.08 -10.21 -12.96
CA ILE A 168 18.35 -10.84 -11.67
C ILE A 168 17.43 -12.05 -11.55
N PRO A 169 17.93 -13.27 -11.75
CA PRO A 169 17.10 -14.47 -11.68
C PRO A 169 16.56 -14.71 -10.27
N LEU A 170 15.29 -15.10 -10.19
CA LEU A 170 14.58 -15.53 -8.98
C LEU A 170 13.99 -16.93 -9.18
N LYS A 171 13.60 -17.60 -8.10
CA LYS A 171 13.09 -18.97 -8.16
C LYS A 171 11.70 -19.08 -8.77
N ALA A 172 10.90 -18.01 -8.69
CA ALA A 172 9.57 -17.92 -9.28
C ALA A 172 9.21 -16.43 -9.46
N HIS A 173 8.04 -16.16 -10.05
CA HIS A 173 7.53 -14.80 -10.26
C HIS A 173 7.59 -13.98 -8.97
N PRO A 174 8.24 -12.79 -8.99
CA PRO A 174 8.24 -11.88 -7.87
C PRO A 174 6.93 -11.08 -7.85
N GLU A 175 6.32 -11.01 -6.69
CA GLU A 175 5.26 -10.04 -6.42
C GLU A 175 5.87 -8.69 -6.01
N SER A 176 5.52 -8.09 -4.89
CA SER A 176 6.15 -6.86 -4.47
C SER A 176 7.64 -7.03 -4.13
N PHE A 177 8.44 -6.06 -4.50
CA PHE A 177 9.83 -5.94 -4.07
C PHE A 177 10.17 -4.50 -3.70
N GLN A 178 11.20 -4.32 -2.86
CA GLN A 178 11.63 -3.01 -2.39
C GLN A 178 13.15 -2.86 -2.45
N LEU A 179 13.58 -1.65 -2.80
CA LEU A 179 14.97 -1.25 -2.91
C LEU A 179 15.43 -0.61 -1.60
N ALA A 180 16.26 -1.31 -0.81
CA ALA A 180 16.85 -0.72 0.39
C ALA A 180 17.90 0.31 -0.01
N GLN A 181 17.70 1.56 0.39
CA GLN A 181 18.56 2.68 0.02
C GLN A 181 19.89 2.69 0.78
N SER A 182 19.86 2.21 2.03
CA SER A 182 21.03 2.21 2.92
C SER A 182 21.96 1.02 2.73
N ALA A 183 21.43 -0.12 2.25
CA ALA A 183 22.14 -1.40 2.30
C ALA A 183 22.55 -1.97 0.93
N GLY A 184 22.23 -1.29 -0.18
CA GLY A 184 22.50 -1.81 -1.53
C GLY A 184 21.81 -3.15 -1.84
N ARG A 185 20.70 -3.45 -1.14
CA ARG A 185 19.94 -4.68 -1.27
C ARG A 185 18.57 -4.46 -1.88
N ILE A 186 18.04 -5.50 -2.50
CA ILE A 186 16.63 -5.61 -2.86
C ILE A 186 16.04 -6.76 -2.05
N PHE A 187 14.86 -6.56 -1.50
CA PHE A 187 14.04 -7.61 -0.92
C PHE A 187 12.86 -7.86 -1.84
N ALA A 188 12.61 -9.10 -2.20
CA ALA A 188 11.51 -9.46 -3.09
C ALA A 188 10.66 -10.60 -2.51
N ASN A 189 9.36 -10.44 -2.50
CA ASN A 189 8.43 -11.51 -2.22
C ASN A 189 8.35 -12.47 -3.39
N VAL A 190 8.60 -13.75 -3.17
CA VAL A 190 8.48 -14.81 -4.16
C VAL A 190 7.52 -15.88 -3.63
N PRO A 191 6.18 -15.67 -3.76
CA PRO A 191 5.18 -16.49 -3.09
C PRO A 191 5.27 -17.97 -3.45
N LYS A 192 5.40 -18.31 -4.74
CA LYS A 192 5.50 -19.71 -5.19
C LYS A 192 6.75 -20.43 -4.67
N ALA A 193 7.81 -19.67 -4.31
CA ALA A 193 8.99 -20.20 -3.64
C ALA A 193 8.91 -20.13 -2.11
N ARG A 194 7.85 -19.50 -1.55
CA ARG A 194 7.62 -19.31 -0.11
C ARG A 194 8.80 -18.62 0.59
N GLU A 195 9.32 -17.57 -0.05
CA GLU A 195 10.49 -16.86 0.45
C GLU A 195 10.40 -15.34 0.26
N ILE A 196 11.17 -14.64 1.06
CA ILE A 196 11.67 -13.32 0.74
C ILE A 196 13.08 -13.52 0.16
N ALA A 197 13.26 -13.20 -1.11
CA ALA A 197 14.56 -13.21 -1.75
C ALA A 197 15.36 -11.97 -1.33
N VAL A 198 16.60 -12.15 -0.92
CA VAL A 198 17.55 -11.06 -0.62
C VAL A 198 18.56 -10.97 -1.75
N ILE A 199 18.65 -9.82 -2.37
CA ILE A 199 19.42 -9.60 -3.59
C ILE A 199 20.48 -8.53 -3.32
N ASP A 200 21.72 -8.79 -3.73
CA ASP A 200 22.76 -7.77 -3.83
C ASP A 200 22.57 -7.01 -5.15
N ARG A 201 22.28 -5.71 -5.05
CA ARG A 201 22.05 -4.84 -6.22
C ARG A 201 23.29 -4.68 -7.09
N THR A 202 24.46 -4.57 -6.49
CA THR A 202 25.71 -4.35 -7.20
C THR A 202 26.11 -5.60 -7.98
N ALA A 203 25.97 -6.76 -7.35
CA ALA A 203 26.25 -8.05 -7.98
C ALA A 203 25.14 -8.54 -8.90
N SER A 204 23.96 -7.89 -8.90
CA SER A 204 22.74 -8.31 -9.60
C SER A 204 22.40 -9.78 -9.35
N LYS A 205 22.46 -10.20 -8.08
CA LYS A 205 22.34 -11.62 -7.71
C LYS A 205 21.62 -11.80 -6.39
N GLN A 206 20.74 -12.82 -6.32
CA GLN A 206 20.19 -13.28 -5.05
C GLN A 206 21.30 -13.87 -4.17
N THR A 207 21.43 -13.38 -2.94
CA THR A 207 22.46 -13.78 -1.97
C THR A 207 21.91 -14.57 -0.79
N ALA A 208 20.62 -14.42 -0.50
CA ALA A 208 19.95 -15.18 0.54
C ALA A 208 18.48 -15.43 0.20
N SER A 209 17.89 -16.39 0.89
CA SER A 209 16.51 -16.82 0.81
C SER A 209 15.98 -16.95 2.23
N TRP A 210 14.97 -16.14 2.59
CA TRP A 210 14.32 -16.21 3.89
C TRP A 210 12.99 -16.94 3.78
N PRO A 211 12.85 -18.14 4.30
CA PRO A 211 11.59 -18.87 4.26
C PRO A 211 10.49 -18.15 5.06
N VAL A 212 9.28 -18.06 4.50
CA VAL A 212 8.15 -17.34 5.14
C VAL A 212 7.00 -18.26 5.58
N GLY A 213 7.15 -19.55 5.56
CA GLY A 213 6.19 -20.51 6.11
C GLY A 213 4.91 -20.72 5.29
N ASN A 214 4.51 -19.80 4.44
CA ASN A 214 3.37 -19.92 3.51
C ASN A 214 3.64 -19.26 2.17
N ASP A 215 2.77 -19.44 1.18
CA ASP A 215 2.92 -19.02 -0.21
C ASP A 215 2.05 -17.82 -0.59
N SER A 216 1.72 -16.97 0.37
CA SER A 216 0.79 -15.84 0.16
C SER A 216 1.37 -14.48 0.54
N ASN A 217 2.70 -14.32 0.45
CA ASN A 217 3.41 -13.07 0.71
C ASN A 217 3.35 -12.16 -0.52
N PHE A 218 2.44 -11.17 -0.51
CA PHE A 218 2.20 -10.27 -1.64
C PHE A 218 2.81 -8.88 -1.41
N PRO A 219 2.22 -7.94 -0.66
CA PRO A 219 2.82 -6.62 -0.52
C PRO A 219 4.03 -6.63 0.42
N MET A 220 4.92 -5.67 0.18
CA MET A 220 6.11 -5.46 0.98
C MET A 220 6.39 -3.98 1.18
N ALA A 221 6.84 -3.61 2.38
CA ALA A 221 7.41 -2.30 2.66
C ALA A 221 8.68 -2.44 3.50
N LEU A 222 9.52 -1.42 3.51
CA LEU A 222 10.72 -1.35 4.34
C LEU A 222 10.59 -0.25 5.37
N ASP A 223 10.89 -0.56 6.64
CA ASP A 223 11.29 0.44 7.63
C ASP A 223 12.81 0.34 7.81
N GLU A 224 13.54 1.09 6.99
CA GLU A 224 15.01 1.09 7.04
C GLU A 224 15.54 1.69 8.35
N SER A 225 14.78 2.58 8.99
CA SER A 225 15.17 3.21 10.26
C SER A 225 15.16 2.20 11.41
N ALA A 226 14.20 1.28 11.39
CA ALA A 226 14.10 0.17 12.34
C ALA A 226 14.85 -1.08 11.86
N GLY A 227 15.35 -1.11 10.62
CA GLY A 227 15.98 -2.28 10.02
C GLY A 227 15.01 -3.44 9.81
N GLN A 228 13.79 -3.15 9.33
CA GLN A 228 12.70 -4.13 9.23
C GLN A 228 12.11 -4.23 7.82
N VAL A 229 11.78 -5.46 7.42
CA VAL A 229 10.99 -5.79 6.23
C VAL A 229 9.59 -6.16 6.69
N LEU A 230 8.60 -5.46 6.17
CA LEU A 230 7.20 -5.71 6.43
C LEU A 230 6.57 -6.42 5.24
N VAL A 231 5.82 -7.48 5.48
CA VAL A 231 5.16 -8.28 4.44
C VAL A 231 3.75 -8.60 4.89
N ALA A 232 2.76 -8.38 4.04
CA ALA A 232 1.43 -8.90 4.33
C ALA A 232 1.17 -10.22 3.59
N PHE A 233 0.56 -11.14 4.31
CA PHE A 233 0.16 -12.46 3.83
C PHE A 233 -1.35 -12.47 3.60
N ARG A 234 -1.79 -13.09 2.49
CA ARG A 234 -3.22 -13.21 2.19
C ARG A 234 -3.88 -14.38 2.91
N SER A 235 -3.14 -15.46 3.18
CA SER A 235 -3.69 -16.66 3.83
C SER A 235 -2.67 -17.36 4.74
N PRO A 236 -2.87 -17.35 6.08
CA PRO A 236 -3.85 -16.51 6.78
C PRO A 236 -3.50 -15.01 6.67
N ALA A 237 -4.52 -14.15 6.69
CA ALA A 237 -4.34 -12.71 6.57
C ALA A 237 -3.57 -12.13 7.78
N ARG A 238 -2.32 -11.72 7.55
CA ARG A 238 -1.40 -11.26 8.61
C ARG A 238 -0.40 -10.25 8.06
N LEU A 239 0.01 -9.33 8.91
CA LEU A 239 1.22 -8.53 8.73
C LEU A 239 2.37 -9.24 9.46
N GLY A 240 3.39 -9.68 8.73
CA GLY A 240 4.65 -10.19 9.25
C GLY A 240 5.73 -9.13 9.19
N VAL A 241 6.56 -9.05 10.22
CA VAL A 241 7.69 -8.14 10.31
C VAL A 241 8.96 -8.95 10.52
N PHE A 242 9.97 -8.70 9.71
CA PHE A 242 11.21 -9.45 9.69
C PHE A 242 12.42 -8.51 9.84
N SER A 243 13.47 -8.98 10.50
CA SER A 243 14.74 -8.28 10.60
C SER A 243 15.42 -8.20 9.22
N MET A 244 15.77 -6.99 8.76
CA MET A 244 16.55 -6.80 7.53
C MET A 244 17.95 -7.44 7.57
N ARG A 245 18.46 -7.77 8.76
CA ARG A 245 19.80 -8.35 8.93
C ARG A 245 19.84 -9.82 8.51
N ASP A 246 18.85 -10.58 8.97
CA ASP A 246 18.90 -12.05 8.92
C ASP A 246 17.55 -12.74 8.59
N GLY A 247 16.47 -11.96 8.40
CA GLY A 247 15.14 -12.50 8.12
C GLY A 247 14.43 -13.09 9.35
N GLY A 248 14.98 -12.91 10.55
CA GLY A 248 14.32 -13.34 11.78
C GLY A 248 12.98 -12.64 11.98
N THR A 249 11.94 -13.39 12.40
CA THR A 249 10.62 -12.81 12.67
C THR A 249 10.66 -11.92 13.90
N VAL A 250 10.31 -10.65 13.73
CA VAL A 250 10.19 -9.63 14.79
C VAL A 250 8.78 -9.62 15.37
N ALA A 251 7.77 -9.56 14.50
CA ALA A 251 6.38 -9.52 14.90
C ALA A 251 5.46 -10.19 13.88
N THR A 252 4.29 -10.59 14.32
CA THR A 252 3.18 -11.04 13.45
C THR A 252 1.87 -10.54 14.06
N VAL A 253 1.04 -9.86 13.24
CA VAL A 253 -0.22 -9.24 13.67
C VAL A 253 -1.32 -9.63 12.69
N GLU A 254 -2.54 -9.84 13.17
CA GLU A 254 -3.71 -10.04 12.30
C GLU A 254 -3.96 -8.80 11.42
N ALA A 255 -4.31 -9.02 10.16
CA ALA A 255 -4.57 -8.00 9.17
C ALA A 255 -5.85 -8.29 8.38
N CYS A 256 -6.26 -7.34 7.52
CA CYS A 256 -7.31 -7.56 6.54
C CYS A 256 -6.83 -8.49 5.40
N GLY A 257 -7.76 -9.15 4.73
CA GLY A 257 -7.48 -10.16 3.71
C GLY A 257 -7.34 -9.60 2.29
N ASP A 258 -6.76 -10.39 1.40
CA ASP A 258 -6.48 -10.03 0.01
C ASP A 258 -5.65 -8.74 -0.15
N ALA A 259 -4.61 -8.58 0.68
CA ALA A 259 -3.73 -7.42 0.67
C ALA A 259 -2.87 -7.36 -0.60
N ASP A 260 -2.64 -6.13 -1.12
CA ASP A 260 -1.81 -5.91 -2.33
C ASP A 260 -0.81 -4.74 -2.21
N ASP A 261 -1.12 -3.71 -1.40
CA ASP A 261 -0.19 -2.62 -1.14
C ASP A 261 -0.01 -2.34 0.35
N LEU A 262 1.24 -2.04 0.70
CA LEU A 262 1.72 -1.82 2.06
C LEU A 262 2.70 -0.66 2.09
N PHE A 263 2.49 0.30 3.00
CA PHE A 263 3.34 1.48 3.12
C PHE A 263 3.71 1.78 4.56
N VAL A 264 4.93 2.27 4.76
CA VAL A 264 5.42 2.81 6.04
C VAL A 264 5.34 4.33 6.01
N ASP A 265 4.61 4.92 6.94
CA ASP A 265 4.65 6.35 7.25
C ASP A 265 5.62 6.59 8.42
N ALA A 266 6.87 6.82 8.09
CA ALA A 266 7.92 7.06 9.09
C ALA A 266 7.65 8.31 9.94
N LYS A 267 6.99 9.34 9.37
CA LYS A 267 6.65 10.59 10.06
C LYS A 267 5.69 10.37 11.22
N ARG A 268 4.77 9.41 11.08
CA ARG A 268 3.71 9.13 12.06
C ARG A 268 3.88 7.81 12.77
N HIS A 269 4.96 7.08 12.47
CA HIS A 269 5.19 5.70 12.95
C HIS A 269 3.98 4.80 12.68
N ARG A 270 3.51 4.79 11.42
CA ARG A 270 2.34 4.01 10.99
C ARG A 270 2.62 3.14 9.78
N VAL A 271 1.81 2.12 9.66
CA VAL A 271 1.75 1.25 8.48
C VAL A 271 0.33 1.31 7.93
N TYR A 272 0.23 1.48 6.62
CA TYR A 272 -1.03 1.45 5.87
C TYR A 272 -1.07 0.20 5.01
N LEU A 273 -2.13 -0.59 5.11
CA LEU A 273 -2.32 -1.83 4.38
C LEU A 273 -3.67 -1.84 3.67
N SER A 274 -3.67 -1.89 2.35
CA SER A 274 -4.87 -1.92 1.52
C SER A 274 -5.25 -3.36 1.16
N CYS A 275 -6.52 -3.70 1.35
CA CYS A 275 -7.02 -5.06 1.27
C CYS A 275 -8.25 -5.19 0.36
N GLY A 276 -8.24 -6.24 -0.47
CA GLY A 276 -9.33 -6.57 -1.39
C GLY A 276 -10.63 -7.00 -0.69
N ASP A 277 -10.59 -7.38 0.58
CA ASP A 277 -11.80 -7.62 1.38
C ASP A 277 -12.65 -6.35 1.55
N GLY A 278 -12.13 -5.17 1.19
CA GLY A 278 -12.82 -3.88 1.28
C GLY A 278 -12.45 -3.11 2.53
N ASP A 279 -11.26 -3.32 3.03
CA ASP A 279 -10.73 -2.66 4.23
C ASP A 279 -9.36 -2.03 3.98
N LEU A 280 -9.06 -1.00 4.75
CA LEU A 280 -7.75 -0.39 4.89
C LEU A 280 -7.36 -0.47 6.37
N ASP A 281 -6.37 -1.30 6.70
CA ASP A 281 -5.84 -1.40 8.06
C ASP A 281 -4.75 -0.35 8.29
N VAL A 282 -4.79 0.28 9.46
CA VAL A 282 -3.75 1.20 9.94
C VAL A 282 -3.14 0.61 11.21
N PHE A 283 -1.82 0.42 11.20
CA PHE A 283 -1.08 -0.03 12.36
C PHE A 283 -0.21 1.10 12.90
N GLU A 284 -0.07 1.17 14.22
CA GLU A 284 0.99 1.93 14.89
C GLU A 284 2.22 1.06 15.13
N MET A 285 3.39 1.67 14.95
CA MET A 285 4.69 1.07 15.23
C MET A 285 5.27 1.67 16.51
N GLN A 286 5.65 0.82 17.46
CA GLN A 286 6.35 1.20 18.69
C GLN A 286 7.54 0.25 18.91
N GLY A 287 8.67 0.54 18.28
CA GLY A 287 9.81 -0.37 18.19
C GLY A 287 9.39 -1.65 17.45
N ASP A 288 9.53 -2.82 18.12
CA ASP A 288 9.15 -4.11 17.56
C ASP A 288 7.66 -4.47 17.74
N ARG A 289 6.85 -3.54 18.23
CA ARG A 289 5.42 -3.76 18.48
C ARG A 289 4.59 -3.09 17.38
N TYR A 290 3.66 -3.87 16.83
CA TYR A 290 2.72 -3.42 15.82
C TYR A 290 1.31 -3.65 16.35
N ARG A 291 0.48 -2.61 16.35
CA ARG A 291 -0.90 -2.68 16.83
C ARG A 291 -1.84 -2.04 15.81
N ARG A 292 -2.83 -2.76 15.33
CA ARG A 292 -3.88 -2.15 14.50
C ARG A 292 -4.66 -1.14 15.32
N VAL A 293 -4.65 0.12 14.87
CA VAL A 293 -5.34 1.25 15.51
C VAL A 293 -6.62 1.64 14.79
N ALA A 294 -6.76 1.26 13.51
CA ALA A 294 -7.99 1.45 12.77
C ALA A 294 -8.13 0.39 11.69
N ARG A 295 -9.39 0.09 11.36
CA ARG A 295 -9.83 -0.57 10.14
C ARG A 295 -10.85 0.35 9.48
N ILE A 296 -10.54 0.85 8.30
CA ILE A 296 -11.33 1.84 7.58
C ILE A 296 -12.01 1.13 6.41
N PRO A 297 -13.34 1.12 6.35
CA PRO A 297 -14.05 0.51 5.24
C PRO A 297 -13.75 1.22 3.91
N THR A 298 -13.50 0.42 2.89
CA THR A 298 -13.40 0.84 1.48
C THR A 298 -14.45 0.08 0.66
N ILE A 299 -14.08 -0.48 -0.47
CA ILE A 299 -14.97 -1.36 -1.24
C ILE A 299 -14.24 -2.66 -1.59
N SER A 300 -15.00 -3.72 -1.80
CA SER A 300 -14.43 -5.01 -2.21
C SER A 300 -13.57 -4.87 -3.46
N GLY A 301 -12.34 -5.37 -3.38
CA GLY A 301 -11.32 -5.30 -4.41
C GLY A 301 -10.52 -4.00 -4.47
N ALA A 302 -10.71 -3.04 -3.56
CA ALA A 302 -9.89 -1.83 -3.43
C ALA A 302 -8.58 -2.14 -2.68
N ARG A 303 -7.73 -2.98 -3.26
CA ARG A 303 -6.52 -3.50 -2.64
C ARG A 303 -5.24 -2.77 -3.04
N THR A 304 -5.29 -2.02 -4.14
CA THR A 304 -4.15 -1.25 -4.61
C THR A 304 -4.24 0.21 -4.17
N SER A 305 -3.12 0.77 -3.77
CA SER A 305 -3.04 2.09 -3.18
C SER A 305 -1.67 2.75 -3.44
N LEU A 306 -1.53 4.01 -3.09
CA LEU A 306 -0.25 4.72 -3.13
C LEU A 306 -0.19 5.73 -1.99
N PHE A 307 0.83 5.62 -1.14
CA PHE A 307 1.17 6.66 -0.17
C PHE A 307 2.22 7.61 -0.75
N VAL A 308 1.92 8.90 -0.73
CA VAL A 308 2.80 9.97 -1.23
C VAL A 308 3.11 10.91 -0.07
N PRO A 309 4.19 10.65 0.70
CA PRO A 309 4.51 11.42 1.90
C PRO A 309 4.83 12.89 1.63
N GLU A 310 5.36 13.24 0.45
CA GLU A 310 5.70 14.61 0.06
C GLU A 310 4.49 15.55 0.02
N ILE A 311 3.31 15.01 -0.15
CA ILE A 311 2.06 15.77 -0.20
C ILE A 311 1.06 15.34 0.88
N ASP A 312 1.49 14.48 1.80
CA ASP A 312 0.66 13.93 2.88
C ASP A 312 -0.68 13.36 2.34
N GLN A 313 -0.64 12.57 1.26
CA GLN A 313 -1.83 11.95 0.68
C GLN A 313 -1.66 10.44 0.52
N PHE A 314 -2.75 9.75 0.74
CA PHE A 314 -2.89 8.31 0.52
C PHE A 314 -4.03 8.07 -0.47
N PHE A 315 -3.74 7.42 -1.58
CA PHE A 315 -4.67 7.14 -2.66
C PHE A 315 -5.06 5.67 -2.64
N VAL A 316 -6.34 5.37 -2.82
CA VAL A 316 -6.86 3.99 -2.95
C VAL A 316 -7.58 3.86 -4.27
N ALA A 317 -7.21 2.87 -5.07
CA ALA A 317 -7.89 2.57 -6.33
C ALA A 317 -9.15 1.75 -6.06
N ALA A 318 -10.29 2.40 -6.15
CA ALA A 318 -11.60 1.79 -5.95
C ALA A 318 -12.22 1.43 -7.30
N ARG A 319 -12.35 0.13 -7.61
CA ARG A 319 -12.98 -0.33 -8.86
C ARG A 319 -14.49 -0.08 -8.86
N ALA A 320 -15.09 -0.01 -10.06
CA ALA A 320 -16.52 0.10 -10.19
C ALA A 320 -17.25 -1.10 -9.54
N ASN A 321 -18.36 -0.82 -8.88
CA ASN A 321 -19.27 -1.83 -8.34
C ASN A 321 -20.73 -1.50 -8.71
N ALA A 322 -21.69 -2.29 -8.24
CA ALA A 322 -23.12 -2.14 -8.57
C ALA A 322 -23.74 -0.77 -8.22
N GLY A 323 -23.10 0.00 -7.36
CA GLY A 323 -23.63 1.29 -6.88
C GLY A 323 -22.77 2.51 -7.18
N GLU A 324 -21.48 2.31 -7.53
CA GLU A 324 -20.54 3.43 -7.71
C GLU A 324 -19.58 3.18 -8.88
N PRO A 325 -19.25 4.25 -9.65
CA PRO A 325 -18.21 4.18 -10.69
C PRO A 325 -16.83 3.99 -10.06
N ALA A 326 -15.87 3.54 -10.88
CA ALA A 326 -14.47 3.49 -10.47
C ALA A 326 -13.94 4.88 -10.09
N ALA A 327 -13.14 4.95 -9.05
CA ALA A 327 -12.59 6.21 -8.55
C ALA A 327 -11.27 6.00 -7.81
N VAL A 328 -10.44 7.04 -7.78
CA VAL A 328 -9.36 7.15 -6.80
C VAL A 328 -9.91 7.83 -5.55
N TRP A 329 -9.88 7.12 -4.41
CA TRP A 329 -10.24 7.69 -3.12
C TRP A 329 -9.02 8.34 -2.50
N ILE A 330 -9.20 9.52 -1.93
CA ILE A 330 -8.12 10.34 -1.35
C ILE A 330 -8.29 10.37 0.16
N PHE A 331 -7.24 10.03 0.86
CA PHE A 331 -7.14 10.16 2.31
C PHE A 331 -5.97 11.03 2.69
N ARG A 332 -6.12 11.76 3.80
CA ARG A 332 -5.03 12.52 4.44
C ARG A 332 -4.66 11.86 5.77
N PRO A 333 -3.40 11.45 5.96
CA PRO A 333 -2.90 11.01 7.25
C PRO A 333 -2.97 12.14 8.28
N ARG A 334 -3.56 11.85 9.45
CA ARG A 334 -3.62 12.76 10.60
C ARG A 334 -2.52 12.43 11.61
N GLN A 335 -2.16 13.42 12.44
CA GLN A 335 -1.20 13.22 13.53
C GLN A 335 -1.73 12.25 14.57
#